data_20fb7c146e2e0dd80d34d24aa2888555
#
_entry.id   20fb7c146e2e0dd80d34d24aa2888555
#
_cell.length_a   1.000
_cell.length_b   1.000
_cell.length_c   1.000
_cell.angle_alpha   90.00
_cell.angle_beta   90.00
_cell.angle_gamma   90.00
#
_symmetry.space_group_name_H-M   'P 1'
#
loop_
_entity.id
_entity.type
_entity.pdbx_description
1 polymer ?
#
loop_
_entity_poly.entity_id
_entity_poly.type
_entity_poly.pdbx_seq_one_letter_code
_entity_poly.pdbx_strand_id
1 'polypeptide(L)'
;MINIVLFGKPGAGKGTQAEFLKEKYNLTHLSTGDIFRFNIKNDTDLGKLAKTYMDKGDLVPDEVTIQMLQSEVDKNPHSAGFLFDGFPRTIAQAEALDQFLASKGQNIT
;
A
#
# COMPACT_ATOMS: atom_id res chain seq x y z
N MET A 1 -14.26 -1.05 9.87
CA MET A 1 -12.92 -0.54 9.53
C MET A 1 -13.03 0.33 8.28
N ILE A 2 -12.33 1.46 8.28
CA ILE A 2 -12.37 2.43 7.18
C ILE A 2 -11.13 2.23 6.32
N ASN A 3 -11.29 1.98 5.03
CA ASN A 3 -10.18 1.84 4.10
C ASN A 3 -10.37 2.85 2.96
N ILE A 4 -9.44 3.78 2.84
CA ILE A 4 -9.50 4.85 1.86
C ILE A 4 -8.32 4.74 0.90
N VAL A 5 -8.59 4.90 -0.39
CA VAL A 5 -7.55 4.97 -1.43
C VAL A 5 -7.39 6.43 -1.83
N LEU A 6 -6.16 6.92 -1.77
CA LEU A 6 -5.84 8.29 -2.13
C LEU A 6 -5.16 8.33 -3.49
N PHE A 7 -5.76 9.02 -4.44
CA PHE A 7 -5.22 9.22 -5.78
C PHE A 7 -4.68 10.64 -5.93
N GLY A 8 -3.77 10.82 -6.85
CA GLY A 8 -3.26 12.13 -7.20
C GLY A 8 -1.75 12.14 -7.38
N LYS A 9 -1.27 13.20 -8.02
CA LYS A 9 0.17 13.38 -8.23
C LYS A 9 0.81 14.00 -6.99
N PRO A 10 2.06 13.67 -6.69
CA PRO A 10 2.79 14.36 -5.63
C PRO A 10 2.77 15.87 -5.85
N GLY A 11 2.55 16.63 -4.78
CA GLY A 11 2.50 18.07 -4.84
C GLY A 11 1.15 18.68 -5.16
N ALA A 12 0.11 17.89 -5.44
CA ALA A 12 -1.23 18.39 -5.74
C ALA A 12 -2.12 18.47 -4.47
N GLY A 13 -1.53 18.70 -3.31
CA GLY A 13 -2.26 18.76 -2.05
C GLY A 13 -2.54 17.39 -1.44
N LYS A 14 -2.07 16.33 -2.06
CA LYS A 14 -2.31 14.96 -1.61
C LYS A 14 -1.78 14.70 -0.20
N GLY A 15 -0.59 15.22 0.11
CA GLY A 15 0.01 15.08 1.43
C GLY A 15 -0.83 15.71 2.54
N THR A 16 -1.39 16.89 2.28
CA THR A 16 -2.26 17.58 3.23
C THR A 16 -3.56 16.81 3.45
N GLN A 17 -4.15 16.27 2.37
CA GLN A 17 -5.36 15.46 2.47
C GLN A 17 -5.09 14.18 3.25
N ALA A 18 -3.95 13.53 3.01
CA ALA A 18 -3.57 12.32 3.72
C ALA A 18 -3.46 12.56 5.22
N GLU A 19 -2.80 13.64 5.64
CA GLU A 19 -2.67 14.00 7.05
C GLU A 19 -4.04 14.27 7.69
N PHE A 20 -4.89 15.01 7.00
CA PHE A 20 -6.24 15.31 7.49
C PHE A 20 -7.06 14.04 7.72
N LEU A 21 -7.08 13.15 6.73
CA LEU A 21 -7.85 11.90 6.82
C LEU A 21 -7.28 10.97 7.88
N LYS A 22 -5.96 10.88 7.96
CA LYS A 22 -5.27 10.06 8.95
C LYS A 22 -5.63 10.49 10.37
N GLU A 23 -5.59 11.78 10.64
CA GLU A 23 -5.90 12.32 11.96
C GLU A 23 -7.40 12.18 12.27
N LYS A 24 -8.26 12.55 11.34
CA LYS A 24 -9.71 12.56 11.54
C LYS A 24 -10.27 11.18 11.85
N TYR A 25 -9.78 10.17 11.13
CA TYR A 25 -10.29 8.81 11.26
C TYR A 25 -9.32 7.84 11.94
N ASN A 26 -8.20 8.35 12.42
CA ASN A 26 -7.15 7.55 13.06
C ASN A 26 -6.70 6.37 12.17
N LEU A 27 -6.42 6.67 10.90
CA LEU A 27 -6.03 5.67 9.91
C LEU A 27 -4.52 5.43 9.93
N THR A 28 -4.13 4.20 9.60
CA THR A 28 -2.73 3.87 9.34
C THR A 28 -2.42 4.21 7.87
N HIS A 29 -1.45 5.09 7.66
CA HIS A 29 -1.05 5.52 6.31
C HIS A 29 -0.10 4.50 5.70
N LEU A 30 -0.50 3.91 4.58
CA LEU A 30 0.30 2.95 3.82
C LEU A 30 0.73 3.60 2.51
N SER A 31 1.92 4.22 2.52
CA SER A 31 2.53 4.75 1.31
C SER A 31 3.28 3.62 0.60
N THR A 32 2.80 3.23 -0.58
CA THR A 32 3.40 2.11 -1.33
C THR A 32 4.88 2.37 -1.63
N GLY A 33 5.23 3.59 -2.01
CA GLY A 33 6.62 3.94 -2.28
C GLY A 33 7.51 3.78 -1.05
N ASP A 34 7.03 4.23 0.10
CA ASP A 34 7.80 4.12 1.35
C ASP A 34 7.93 2.67 1.81
N ILE A 35 6.86 1.89 1.70
CA ILE A 35 6.87 0.46 2.04
C ILE A 35 7.86 -0.28 1.14
N PHE A 36 7.85 0.02 -0.14
CA PHE A 36 8.75 -0.59 -1.11
C PHE A 36 10.21 -0.28 -0.77
N ARG A 37 10.52 0.99 -0.52
CA ARG A 37 11.88 1.41 -0.14
C ARG A 37 12.33 0.79 1.17
N PHE A 38 11.44 0.70 2.15
CA PHE A 38 11.73 0.05 3.43
C PHE A 38 12.14 -1.41 3.23
N ASN A 39 11.37 -2.16 2.43
CA ASN A 39 11.66 -3.57 2.19
C ASN A 39 13.01 -3.75 1.50
N ILE A 40 13.35 -2.90 0.53
CA ILE A 40 14.63 -2.97 -0.17
C ILE A 40 15.78 -2.62 0.77
N LYS A 41 15.63 -1.54 1.54
CA LYS A 41 16.68 -1.07 2.46
C LYS A 41 16.99 -2.09 3.55
N ASN A 42 15.98 -2.80 4.03
CA ASN A 42 16.13 -3.75 5.15
C ASN A 42 16.31 -5.19 4.69
N ASP A 43 16.47 -5.41 3.38
CA ASP A 43 16.70 -6.75 2.80
C ASP A 43 15.68 -7.79 3.26
N THR A 44 14.40 -7.39 3.34
CA THR A 44 13.33 -8.35 3.61
C THR A 44 13.23 -9.35 2.44
N ASP A 45 12.59 -10.50 2.67
CA ASP A 45 12.40 -11.48 1.60
C ASP A 45 11.71 -10.88 0.38
N LEU A 46 10.67 -10.07 0.59
CA LEU A 46 9.97 -9.37 -0.49
C LEU A 46 10.85 -8.31 -1.14
N GLY A 47 11.68 -7.60 -0.35
CA GLY A 47 12.62 -6.62 -0.87
C GLY A 47 13.68 -7.25 -1.75
N LYS A 48 14.22 -8.39 -1.34
CA LYS A 48 15.19 -9.15 -2.14
C LYS A 48 14.57 -9.62 -3.45
N LEU A 49 13.33 -10.11 -3.40
CA LEU A 49 12.61 -10.55 -4.58
C LEU A 49 12.37 -9.38 -5.54
N ALA A 50 11.91 -8.24 -5.03
CA ALA A 50 11.71 -7.04 -5.84
C ALA A 50 13.02 -6.59 -6.50
N LYS A 51 14.12 -6.59 -5.74
CA LYS A 51 15.42 -6.20 -6.25
C LYS A 51 15.90 -7.09 -7.39
N THR A 52 15.59 -8.39 -7.33
CA THR A 52 15.93 -9.33 -8.41
C THR A 52 15.33 -8.88 -9.73
N TYR A 53 14.06 -8.44 -9.74
CA TYR A 53 13.44 -7.90 -10.95
C TYR A 53 14.06 -6.57 -11.37
N MET A 54 14.31 -5.68 -10.43
CA MET A 54 14.90 -4.37 -10.70
C MET A 54 16.30 -4.49 -11.31
N ASP A 55 17.13 -5.39 -10.80
CA ASP A 55 18.48 -5.61 -11.30
C ASP A 55 18.50 -6.14 -12.75
N LYS A 56 17.42 -6.81 -13.16
CA LYS A 56 17.26 -7.29 -14.54
C LYS A 56 16.62 -6.24 -15.46
N GLY A 57 16.23 -5.09 -14.92
CA GLY A 57 15.52 -4.07 -15.67
C GLY A 57 14.04 -4.39 -15.87
N ASP A 58 13.51 -5.40 -15.18
CA ASP A 58 12.11 -5.80 -15.27
C ASP A 58 11.25 -5.02 -14.27
N LEU A 59 9.95 -4.93 -14.56
CA LEU A 59 8.99 -4.37 -13.62
C LEU A 59 8.73 -5.37 -12.49
N VAL A 60 8.61 -4.85 -11.27
CA VAL A 60 8.24 -5.67 -10.12
C VAL A 60 6.77 -6.10 -10.30
N PRO A 61 6.46 -7.40 -10.22
CA PRO A 61 5.08 -7.87 -10.35
C PRO A 61 4.17 -7.29 -9.27
N ASP A 62 2.90 -7.05 -9.61
CA ASP A 62 1.92 -6.52 -8.68
C ASP A 62 1.76 -7.39 -7.44
N GLU A 63 1.90 -8.71 -7.60
CA GLU A 63 1.83 -9.66 -6.47
C GLU A 63 2.84 -9.33 -5.38
N VAL A 64 4.06 -8.95 -5.76
CA VAL A 64 5.10 -8.59 -4.79
C VAL A 64 4.70 -7.34 -4.01
N THR A 65 4.21 -6.33 -4.70
CA THR A 65 3.74 -5.09 -4.08
C THR A 65 2.57 -5.37 -3.15
N ILE A 66 1.62 -6.18 -3.59
CA ILE A 66 0.45 -6.55 -2.77
C ILE A 66 0.86 -7.32 -1.52
N GLN A 67 1.83 -8.23 -1.64
CA GLN A 67 2.33 -8.95 -0.47
C GLN A 67 3.01 -8.02 0.53
N MET A 68 3.69 -6.98 0.06
CA MET A 68 4.25 -5.95 0.94
C MET A 68 3.15 -5.20 1.69
N LEU A 69 2.05 -4.84 1.01
CA LEU A 69 0.90 -4.20 1.64
C LEU A 69 0.22 -5.14 2.63
N GLN A 70 0.05 -6.41 2.28
CA GLN A 70 -0.52 -7.41 3.18
C GLN A 70 0.29 -7.52 4.47
N SER A 71 1.61 -7.54 4.35
CA SER A 71 2.50 -7.59 5.50
C SER A 71 2.29 -6.39 6.43
N GLU A 72 2.14 -5.19 5.86
CA GLU A 72 1.90 -3.99 6.65
C GLU A 72 0.53 -4.00 7.32
N VAL A 73 -0.51 -4.47 6.62
CA VAL A 73 -1.85 -4.60 7.21
C VAL A 73 -1.81 -5.59 8.38
N ASP A 74 -1.12 -6.72 8.21
CA ASP A 74 -1.02 -7.74 9.24
C ASP A 74 -0.23 -7.28 10.47
N LYS A 75 0.69 -6.32 10.30
CA LYS A 75 1.43 -5.73 11.42
C LYS A 75 0.59 -4.77 12.25
N ASN A 76 -0.57 -4.35 11.74
CA ASN A 76 -1.41 -3.35 12.40
C ASN A 76 -2.84 -3.90 12.61
N PRO A 77 -3.00 -5.00 13.36
CA PRO A 77 -4.30 -5.65 13.50
C PRO A 77 -5.33 -4.83 14.27
N HIS A 78 -4.89 -3.83 15.01
CA HIS A 78 -5.77 -2.98 15.81
C HIS A 78 -6.02 -1.61 15.18
N SER A 79 -5.60 -1.40 13.95
CA SER A 79 -5.84 -0.14 13.25
C SER A 79 -7.33 0.07 13.02
N ALA A 80 -7.80 1.31 13.15
CA ALA A 80 -9.17 1.69 12.84
C ALA A 80 -9.45 1.64 11.33
N GLY A 81 -8.42 1.60 10.52
CA GLY A 81 -8.50 1.52 9.07
C GLY A 81 -7.18 1.88 8.44
N PHE A 82 -7.16 1.88 7.10
CA PHE A 82 -5.95 2.15 6.34
C PHE A 82 -6.19 3.20 5.28
N LEU A 83 -5.18 4.03 5.07
CA LEU A 83 -5.14 4.99 3.98
C LEU A 83 -4.08 4.52 2.99
N PHE A 84 -4.52 4.04 1.82
CA PHE A 84 -3.63 3.56 0.77
C PHE A 84 -3.23 4.72 -0.13
N ASP A 85 -1.94 5.02 -0.18
CA ASP A 85 -1.38 6.12 -0.94
C ASP A 85 -0.43 5.59 -2.01
N GLY A 86 -0.69 5.94 -3.26
CA GLY A 86 0.12 5.51 -4.39
C GLY A 86 -0.23 4.13 -4.95
N PHE A 87 -1.25 3.48 -4.43
CA PHE A 87 -1.72 2.18 -4.88
C PHE A 87 -3.22 2.06 -4.54
N PRO A 88 -4.09 1.56 -5.42
CA PRO A 88 -3.77 1.03 -6.75
C PRO A 88 -3.57 2.15 -7.79
N ARG A 89 -2.83 1.85 -8.85
CA ARG A 89 -2.61 2.76 -9.97
C ARG A 89 -3.17 2.22 -11.29
N THR A 90 -3.58 0.96 -11.31
CA THR A 90 -4.19 0.32 -12.47
C THR A 90 -5.44 -0.43 -12.04
N ILE A 91 -6.29 -0.78 -13.01
CA ILE A 91 -7.50 -1.55 -12.75
C ILE A 91 -7.16 -2.92 -12.16
N ALA A 92 -6.13 -3.58 -12.69
CA ALA A 92 -5.69 -4.88 -12.20
C ALA A 92 -5.24 -4.81 -10.74
N GLN A 93 -4.52 -3.75 -10.37
CA GLN A 93 -4.11 -3.53 -8.98
C GLN A 93 -5.31 -3.26 -8.07
N ALA A 94 -6.29 -2.49 -8.56
CA ALA A 94 -7.51 -2.22 -7.81
C ALA A 94 -8.30 -3.49 -7.52
N GLU A 95 -8.43 -4.36 -8.52
CA GLU A 95 -9.12 -5.65 -8.35
C GLU A 95 -8.38 -6.54 -7.34
N ALA A 96 -7.06 -6.59 -7.41
CA ALA A 96 -6.25 -7.37 -6.47
C ALA A 96 -6.38 -6.84 -5.04
N LEU A 97 -6.41 -5.52 -4.86
CA LEU A 97 -6.63 -4.91 -3.55
C LEU A 97 -8.02 -5.25 -3.01
N ASP A 98 -9.05 -5.17 -3.85
CA ASP A 98 -10.42 -5.53 -3.45
C ASP A 98 -10.49 -6.98 -2.99
N GLN A 99 -9.87 -7.90 -3.72
CA GLN A 99 -9.83 -9.31 -3.37
C GLN A 99 -9.12 -9.53 -2.04
N PHE A 100 -8.00 -8.84 -1.83
CA PHE A 100 -7.25 -8.93 -0.59
C PHE A 100 -8.10 -8.45 0.59
N LEU A 101 -8.72 -7.27 0.47
CA LEU A 101 -9.56 -6.72 1.54
C LEU A 101 -10.78 -7.59 1.80
N ALA A 102 -11.41 -8.15 0.75
CA ALA A 102 -12.54 -9.06 0.89
C ALA A 102 -12.15 -10.32 1.66
N SER A 103 -10.94 -10.84 1.44
CA SER A 103 -10.44 -12.00 2.18
C SER A 103 -10.26 -11.72 3.68
N LYS A 104 -10.12 -10.44 4.04
CA LYS A 104 -10.02 -9.98 5.43
C LYS A 104 -11.37 -9.51 5.99
N GLY A 105 -12.46 -9.64 5.23
CA GLY A 105 -13.77 -9.15 5.62
C GLY A 105 -13.88 -7.63 5.56
N GLN A 106 -13.09 -6.97 4.73
CA GLN A 106 -13.02 -5.52 4.61
C GLN A 106 -13.37 -5.05 3.20
N ASN A 107 -13.68 -3.78 3.06
CA ASN A 107 -13.99 -3.16 1.78
C ASN A 107 -13.34 -1.77 1.71
N ILE A 108 -13.22 -1.24 0.49
CA ILE A 108 -12.84 0.17 0.29
C ILE A 108 -14.05 1.04 0.64
N THR A 109 -13.79 2.05 1.41
CA THR A 109 -14.82 2.99 1.85
C THR A 109 -14.95 4.17 0.89
#